data_d8a85fa14c85c1143235b703a2aabae0
#
_entry.id   d8a85fa14c85c1143235b703a2aabae0
#
_cell.length_a   1.000
_cell.length_b   1.000
_cell.length_c   1.000
_cell.angle_alpha   90.00
_cell.angle_beta   90.00
_cell.angle_gamma   90.00
#
_symmetry.space_group_name_H-M   'P 1'
#
loop_
_entity.id
_entity.type
_entity.pdbx_description
1 polymer ?
#
loop_
_entity_poly.entity_id
_entity_poly.type
_entity_poly.pdbx_seq_one_letter_code
_entity_poly.pdbx_strand_id
1 'polypeptide(L)'
;MNWICLLMTTTAMAVMLGLTHKPLGDYIATTLESDRDTKVESWMHRIIGVDTSKEQSWSAYARSVLAFSLMGVLLLYLLQRIQQWLPFSLGDGPVAPQVAFNTAISFVTNTNWQAYSPETTLGY
;
A
#
# COMPACT_ATOMS: atom_id res chain seq x y z
N MET A 1 12.42 21.65 25.46
CA MET A 1 12.89 20.74 24.38
C MET A 1 14.39 20.57 24.55
N ASN A 2 14.85 19.34 24.76
CA ASN A 2 16.26 19.11 25.10
C ASN A 2 17.09 19.08 23.81
N TRP A 3 17.85 20.16 23.55
CA TRP A 3 18.68 20.33 22.36
C TRP A 3 19.68 19.18 22.13
N ILE A 4 20.14 18.57 23.22
CA ILE A 4 21.05 17.41 23.15
C ILE A 4 20.33 16.22 22.51
N CYS A 5 19.10 15.90 22.94
CA CYS A 5 18.32 14.83 22.34
C CYS A 5 18.02 15.08 20.85
N LEU A 6 17.71 16.33 20.48
CA LEU A 6 17.48 16.70 19.10
C LEU A 6 18.75 16.48 18.25
N LEU A 7 19.89 16.95 18.73
CA LEU A 7 21.16 16.75 18.03
C LEU A 7 21.56 15.28 17.92
N MET A 8 21.36 14.51 18.98
CA MET A 8 21.63 13.07 18.95
C MET A 8 20.74 12.33 17.97
N THR A 9 19.45 12.61 17.95
CA THR A 9 18.51 11.96 17.00
C THR A 9 18.79 12.35 15.56
N THR A 10 19.01 13.62 15.27
CA THR A 10 19.33 14.06 13.90
C THR A 10 20.67 13.50 13.43
N THR A 11 21.69 13.47 14.29
CA THR A 11 22.99 12.86 13.96
C THR A 11 22.85 11.36 13.74
N ALA A 12 22.12 10.64 14.60
CA ALA A 12 21.89 9.22 14.43
C ALA A 12 21.16 8.92 13.11
N MET A 13 20.12 9.70 12.78
CA MET A 13 19.41 9.55 11.49
C MET A 13 20.32 9.80 10.29
N ALA A 14 21.13 10.86 10.34
CA ALA A 14 22.08 11.19 9.27
C ALA A 14 23.12 10.08 9.07
N VAL A 15 23.66 9.55 10.17
CA VAL A 15 24.62 8.43 10.14
C VAL A 15 23.97 7.17 9.58
N MET A 16 22.78 6.80 10.06
CA MET A 16 22.04 5.63 9.54
C MET A 16 21.76 5.77 8.04
N LEU A 17 21.29 6.92 7.61
CA LEU A 17 21.04 7.21 6.20
C LEU A 17 22.35 7.13 5.38
N GLY A 18 23.44 7.72 5.89
CA GLY A 18 24.76 7.67 5.26
C GLY A 18 25.33 6.27 5.13
N LEU A 19 25.08 5.38 6.10
CA LEU A 19 25.53 3.99 6.07
C LEU A 19 24.67 3.10 5.18
N THR A 20 23.37 3.38 5.09
CA THR A 20 22.40 2.49 4.41
C THR A 20 22.14 2.88 2.96
N HIS A 21 22.29 4.17 2.57
CA HIS A 21 21.88 4.64 1.24
C HIS A 21 22.57 3.90 0.09
N LYS A 22 23.89 3.67 0.21
CA LYS A 22 24.65 3.01 -0.87
C LYS A 22 24.34 1.52 -0.97
N PRO A 23 24.47 0.68 0.09
CA PRO A 23 24.15 -0.73 -0.02
C PRO A 23 22.69 -1.00 -0.38
N LEU A 24 21.77 -0.17 0.13
CA LEU A 24 20.35 -0.29 -0.22
C LEU A 24 20.09 0.16 -1.66
N GLY A 25 20.70 1.24 -2.11
CA GLY A 25 20.60 1.73 -3.49
C GLY A 25 21.15 0.73 -4.50
N ASP A 26 22.33 0.17 -4.24
CA ASP A 26 22.94 -0.85 -5.08
C ASP A 26 22.09 -2.13 -5.13
N TYR A 27 21.52 -2.54 -3.99
CA TYR A 27 20.60 -3.69 -3.93
C TYR A 27 19.32 -3.45 -4.76
N ILE A 28 18.69 -2.29 -4.60
CA ILE A 28 17.48 -1.91 -5.34
C ILE A 28 17.79 -1.86 -6.85
N ALA A 29 18.88 -1.19 -7.25
CA ALA A 29 19.27 -1.10 -8.64
C ALA A 29 19.52 -2.49 -9.25
N THR A 30 20.32 -3.32 -8.59
CA THR A 30 20.61 -4.69 -9.06
C THR A 30 19.35 -5.54 -9.17
N THR A 31 18.39 -5.36 -8.25
CA THR A 31 17.13 -6.13 -8.26
C THR A 31 16.21 -5.67 -9.38
N LEU A 32 16.10 -4.34 -9.59
CA LEU A 32 15.22 -3.77 -10.62
C LEU A 32 15.77 -3.94 -12.05
N GLU A 33 17.10 -3.94 -12.20
CA GLU A 33 17.76 -4.14 -13.51
C GLU A 33 17.98 -5.62 -13.84
N SER A 34 17.63 -6.51 -12.93
CA SER A 34 17.81 -7.95 -13.13
C SER A 34 16.77 -8.50 -14.11
N ASP A 35 17.21 -9.06 -15.22
CA ASP A 35 16.34 -9.82 -16.15
C ASP A 35 15.91 -11.19 -15.60
N ARG A 36 16.30 -11.52 -14.38
CA ARG A 36 16.00 -12.83 -13.77
C ARG A 36 14.85 -12.71 -12.80
N ASP A 37 13.73 -13.23 -13.19
CA ASP A 37 12.59 -13.43 -12.29
C ASP A 37 12.97 -14.37 -11.14
N THR A 38 12.58 -14.02 -9.94
CA THR A 38 12.62 -14.96 -8.82
C THR A 38 11.58 -16.07 -9.05
N LYS A 39 11.73 -17.20 -8.37
CA LYS A 39 10.75 -18.30 -8.46
C LYS A 39 9.33 -17.85 -8.07
N VAL A 40 9.23 -16.92 -7.12
CA VAL A 40 7.95 -16.36 -6.67
C VAL A 40 7.34 -15.47 -7.75
N GLU A 41 8.13 -14.59 -8.36
CA GLU A 41 7.70 -13.73 -9.48
C GLU A 41 7.23 -14.56 -10.67
N SER A 42 8.02 -15.55 -11.10
CA SER A 42 7.63 -16.44 -12.20
C SER A 42 6.32 -17.19 -11.92
N TRP A 43 6.11 -17.61 -10.67
CA TRP A 43 4.86 -18.23 -10.25
C TRP A 43 3.68 -17.25 -10.29
N MET A 44 3.88 -16.02 -9.80
CA MET A 44 2.88 -14.95 -9.84
C MET A 44 2.54 -14.57 -11.28
N HIS A 45 3.55 -14.37 -12.16
CA HIS A 45 3.34 -14.06 -13.58
C HIS A 45 2.50 -15.14 -14.28
N ARG A 46 2.74 -16.41 -13.94
CA ARG A 46 1.97 -17.54 -14.50
C ARG A 46 0.52 -17.52 -14.03
N ILE A 47 0.25 -17.20 -12.75
CA ILE A 47 -1.13 -17.14 -12.22
C ILE A 47 -1.90 -15.97 -12.81
N ILE A 48 -1.24 -14.81 -12.92
CA ILE A 48 -1.86 -13.57 -13.41
C ILE A 48 -1.95 -13.56 -14.95
N GLY A 49 -1.18 -14.43 -15.62
CA GLY A 49 -1.14 -14.52 -17.09
C GLY A 49 -0.39 -13.34 -17.72
N VAL A 50 0.58 -12.77 -17.01
CA VAL A 50 1.41 -11.67 -17.51
C VAL A 50 2.57 -12.24 -18.32
N ASP A 51 2.77 -11.72 -19.53
CA ASP A 51 3.93 -11.98 -20.38
C ASP A 51 4.95 -10.85 -20.18
N THR A 52 6.00 -11.14 -19.44
CA THR A 52 7.05 -10.17 -19.08
C THR A 52 7.91 -9.74 -20.27
N SER A 53 7.86 -10.47 -21.39
CA SER A 53 8.61 -10.14 -22.60
C SER A 53 7.95 -9.06 -23.46
N LYS A 54 6.70 -8.72 -23.18
CA LYS A 54 5.93 -7.75 -23.96
C LYS A 54 5.79 -6.42 -23.26
N GLU A 55 6.20 -5.35 -23.94
CA GLU A 55 5.91 -4.00 -23.49
C GLU A 55 4.41 -3.71 -23.61
N GLN A 56 3.86 -3.12 -22.57
CA GLN A 56 2.46 -2.68 -22.56
C GLN A 56 2.32 -1.33 -23.25
N SER A 57 1.26 -1.19 -24.06
CA SER A 57 0.86 0.13 -24.55
C SER A 57 0.40 1.00 -23.38
N TRP A 58 0.59 2.33 -23.50
CA TRP A 58 0.16 3.27 -22.46
C TRP A 58 -1.32 3.12 -22.08
N SER A 59 -2.18 2.82 -23.05
CA SER A 59 -3.62 2.66 -22.82
C SER A 59 -3.96 1.35 -22.09
N ALA A 60 -3.17 0.29 -22.33
CA ALA A 60 -3.30 -0.97 -21.57
C ALA A 60 -2.86 -0.76 -20.12
N TYR A 61 -1.73 -0.10 -19.91
CA TYR A 61 -1.24 0.25 -18.59
C TYR A 61 -2.25 1.12 -17.82
N ALA A 62 -2.74 2.20 -18.44
CA ALA A 62 -3.72 3.08 -17.80
C ALA A 62 -5.01 2.33 -17.39
N ARG A 63 -5.53 1.45 -18.25
CA ARG A 63 -6.69 0.60 -17.91
C ARG A 63 -6.40 -0.34 -16.75
N SER A 64 -5.22 -0.94 -16.71
CA SER A 64 -4.82 -1.84 -15.61
C SER A 64 -4.74 -1.10 -14.28
N VAL A 65 -4.14 0.09 -14.26
CA VAL A 65 -4.06 0.93 -13.06
C VAL A 65 -5.45 1.36 -12.58
N LEU A 66 -6.32 1.80 -13.49
CA LEU A 66 -7.69 2.18 -13.15
C LEU A 66 -8.52 0.98 -12.64
N ALA A 67 -8.38 -0.18 -13.28
CA ALA A 67 -9.06 -1.41 -12.85
C ALA A 67 -8.58 -1.86 -11.48
N PHE A 68 -7.27 -1.81 -11.22
CA PHE A 68 -6.70 -2.13 -9.91
C PHE A 68 -7.19 -1.17 -8.83
N SER A 69 -7.19 0.13 -9.12
CA SER A 69 -7.70 1.16 -8.19
C SER A 69 -9.19 0.96 -7.89
N LEU A 70 -9.99 0.71 -8.93
CA LEU A 70 -11.42 0.43 -8.75
C LEU A 70 -11.66 -0.82 -7.92
N MET A 71 -10.91 -1.89 -8.18
CA MET A 71 -10.97 -3.11 -7.37
C MET A 71 -10.60 -2.84 -5.91
N GLY A 72 -9.55 -2.05 -5.66
CA GLY A 72 -9.15 -1.62 -4.33
C GLY A 72 -10.26 -0.86 -3.59
N VAL A 73 -10.90 0.10 -4.27
CA VAL A 73 -12.03 0.86 -3.70
C VAL A 73 -13.19 -0.08 -3.36
N LEU A 74 -13.58 -0.96 -4.28
CA LEU A 74 -14.68 -1.90 -4.05
C LEU A 74 -14.38 -2.87 -2.92
N LEU A 75 -13.15 -3.39 -2.86
CA LEU A 75 -12.73 -4.29 -1.79
C LEU A 75 -12.76 -3.60 -0.42
N LEU A 76 -12.15 -2.42 -0.30
CA LEU A 76 -12.14 -1.67 0.96
C LEU A 76 -13.54 -1.23 1.38
N TYR A 77 -14.36 -0.80 0.43
CA TYR A 77 -15.76 -0.50 0.70
C TYR A 77 -16.51 -1.71 1.25
N LEU A 78 -16.39 -2.84 0.57
CA LEU A 78 -17.07 -4.08 0.97
C LEU A 78 -16.61 -4.55 2.35
N LEU A 79 -15.31 -4.57 2.61
CA LEU A 79 -14.75 -4.97 3.91
C LEU A 79 -15.33 -4.15 5.06
N GLN A 80 -15.42 -2.84 4.91
CA GLN A 80 -16.02 -1.98 5.92
C GLN A 80 -17.54 -2.20 6.10
N ARG A 81 -18.24 -2.55 5.02
CA ARG A 81 -19.67 -2.84 5.07
C ARG A 81 -19.98 -4.18 5.76
N ILE A 82 -19.08 -5.15 5.64
CA ILE A 82 -19.23 -6.48 6.22
C ILE A 82 -18.39 -6.69 7.48
N GLN A 83 -17.74 -5.64 8.02
CA GLN A 83 -16.81 -5.78 9.16
C GLN A 83 -17.42 -6.53 10.35
N GLN A 84 -18.70 -6.36 10.62
CA GLN A 84 -19.41 -7.06 11.71
C GLN A 84 -19.38 -8.60 11.61
N TRP A 85 -19.15 -9.13 10.39
CA TRP A 85 -19.13 -10.57 10.11
C TRP A 85 -17.69 -11.13 10.06
N LEU A 86 -16.68 -10.24 10.12
CA LEU A 86 -15.28 -10.66 10.07
C LEU A 86 -14.83 -11.20 11.42
N PRO A 87 -13.97 -12.24 11.44
CA PRO A 87 -13.30 -12.67 12.65
C PRO A 87 -12.44 -11.50 13.17
N PHE A 88 -12.43 -11.14 14.37
CA PHE A 88 -11.80 -9.98 14.99
C PHE A 88 -12.62 -8.68 14.96
N SER A 89 -13.90 -8.73 14.54
CA SER A 89 -14.78 -7.60 14.77
C SER A 89 -14.98 -7.45 16.29
N LEU A 90 -14.71 -6.28 16.83
CA LEU A 90 -14.88 -5.98 18.28
C LEU A 90 -16.34 -5.73 18.65
N GLY A 91 -17.29 -6.12 17.82
CA GLY A 91 -18.72 -5.88 18.00
C GLY A 91 -19.17 -4.57 17.34
N ASP A 92 -18.30 -3.92 16.59
CA ASP A 92 -18.66 -2.74 15.79
C ASP A 92 -19.63 -3.11 14.67
N GLY A 93 -20.64 -2.28 14.49
CA GLY A 93 -21.62 -2.42 13.41
C GLY A 93 -21.01 -2.08 12.04
N PRO A 94 -21.79 -2.26 10.95
CA PRO A 94 -21.32 -1.91 9.61
C PRO A 94 -21.08 -0.39 9.50
N VAL A 95 -19.97 0.01 8.91
CA VAL A 95 -19.68 1.43 8.64
C VAL A 95 -20.76 2.03 7.74
N ALA A 96 -21.19 3.25 8.00
CA ALA A 96 -22.18 3.93 7.17
C ALA A 96 -21.70 4.02 5.70
N PRO A 97 -22.59 3.85 4.69
CA PRO A 97 -22.18 3.77 3.29
C PRO A 97 -21.33 4.95 2.81
N GLN A 98 -21.67 6.16 3.22
CA GLN A 98 -20.96 7.39 2.83
C GLN A 98 -19.55 7.42 3.42
N VAL A 99 -19.41 7.00 4.68
CA VAL A 99 -18.12 6.94 5.38
C VAL A 99 -17.25 5.85 4.78
N ALA A 100 -17.81 4.66 4.54
CA ALA A 100 -17.10 3.55 3.90
C ALA A 100 -16.59 3.94 2.51
N PHE A 101 -17.41 4.62 1.71
CA PHE A 101 -17.02 5.08 0.38
C PHE A 101 -15.89 6.13 0.45
N ASN A 102 -16.05 7.17 1.27
CA ASN A 102 -15.02 8.18 1.46
C ASN A 102 -13.69 7.58 1.93
N THR A 103 -13.75 6.66 2.87
CA THR A 103 -12.58 5.96 3.38
C THR A 103 -11.89 5.15 2.27
N ALA A 104 -12.65 4.36 1.52
CA ALA A 104 -12.09 3.55 0.44
C ALA A 104 -11.40 4.42 -0.63
N ILE A 105 -12.01 5.53 -1.04
CA ILE A 105 -11.40 6.48 -1.98
C ILE A 105 -10.14 7.10 -1.37
N SER A 106 -10.21 7.57 -0.13
CA SER A 106 -9.07 8.22 0.54
C SER A 106 -7.84 7.29 0.62
N PHE A 107 -8.04 6.03 0.97
CA PHE A 107 -6.95 5.06 1.04
C PHE A 107 -6.37 4.73 -0.33
N VAL A 108 -7.22 4.46 -1.32
CA VAL A 108 -6.76 4.08 -2.67
C VAL A 108 -6.08 5.26 -3.39
N THR A 109 -6.55 6.48 -3.17
CA THR A 109 -5.94 7.69 -3.75
C THR A 109 -4.81 8.28 -2.91
N ASN A 110 -4.52 7.69 -1.73
CA ASN A 110 -3.49 8.15 -0.80
C ASN A 110 -3.63 9.63 -0.41
N THR A 111 -4.86 10.09 -0.20
CA THR A 111 -5.16 11.49 0.13
C THR A 111 -5.14 11.80 1.63
N ASN A 112 -5.11 10.78 2.48
CA ASN A 112 -4.95 10.88 3.95
C ASN A 112 -5.96 11.76 4.69
N TRP A 113 -7.13 12.03 4.13
CA TRP A 113 -8.19 12.74 4.84
C TRP A 113 -9.20 11.75 5.41
N GLN A 114 -9.68 12.02 6.62
CA GLN A 114 -10.60 11.17 7.35
C GLN A 114 -11.85 11.96 7.75
N ALA A 115 -13.02 11.33 7.56
CA ALA A 115 -14.31 11.88 7.97
C ALA A 115 -14.85 11.21 9.25
N TYR A 116 -14.01 10.43 9.96
CA TYR A 116 -14.41 9.62 11.13
C TYR A 116 -13.22 9.38 12.06
N SER A 117 -13.50 8.95 13.30
CA SER A 117 -12.49 8.46 14.24
C SER A 117 -12.35 6.94 14.07
N PRO A 118 -11.21 6.43 13.64
CA PRO A 118 -11.01 4.99 13.40
C PRO A 118 -11.33 4.14 14.64
N GLU A 119 -10.95 4.61 15.81
CA GLU A 119 -11.10 3.91 17.10
C GLU A 119 -12.55 3.58 17.48
N THR A 120 -13.51 4.31 16.88
CA THR A 120 -14.95 4.15 17.19
C THR A 120 -15.76 3.62 16.01
N THR A 121 -15.14 3.43 14.86
CA THR A 121 -15.85 3.15 13.60
C THR A 121 -15.34 1.89 12.90
N LEU A 122 -14.08 1.54 13.08
CA LEU A 122 -13.47 0.38 12.45
C LEU A 122 -13.11 -0.68 13.49
N GLY A 123 -13.49 -1.93 13.22
CA GLY A 123 -12.95 -3.10 13.91
C GLY A 123 -11.51 -3.42 13.46
N TYR A 124 -10.84 -4.26 14.21
CA TYR A 124 -9.50 -4.75 13.86
C TYR A 124 -9.55 -5.85 12.80
#